data_09e2367c39f28d1a3d2895573ca3a33c
#
_entry.id   09e2367c39f28d1a3d2895573ca3a33c
#
_cell.length_a   1.000
_cell.length_b   1.000
_cell.length_c   1.000
_cell.angle_alpha   90.00
_cell.angle_beta   90.00
_cell.angle_gamma   90.00
#
_symmetry.space_group_name_H-M   'P 1'
#
loop_
_entity.id
_entity.type
_entity.pdbx_description
1 polymer ?
#
loop_
_entity_poly.entity_id
_entity_poly.type
_entity_poly.pdbx_seq_one_letter_code
_entity_poly.pdbx_strand_id
1 'polypeptide(L)'
;GIRPTGNLHLGHYFGACSNWLKMQDEYDFYLEIADVQALTDNFDNPDKVRINVFEITKDILSVGIDPNKVNLFIQSKIPEIAELTVFYSNLVTMARLYRNPTVKTEISQKKALFGNSGESVTYGFVGYPVSQAADITAFRGQLIPTGDDQKPLVEQCREIVRKFNSIYGETLKEPEILLSNFPRIKGLDKMGKSLGNAIYLKDDEKTINDKVMKAITDPSKIKKDDPANPDICMVYYYHKLFNKDKLETVCSECKRGSRGCVACKKELIQKINEHLKPIREKRKYYDEHPEIVDSILQEGTANAQKVAKEVIKEVKQKMKIDYFS
;
A
#
# COMPACT_ATOMS: atom_id res chain seq x y z
N GLY A 1 4.01 5.91 0.21
CA GLY A 1 3.02 6.08 1.26
C GLY A 1 1.97 4.98 1.28
N ILE A 2 1.24 4.87 2.36
CA ILE A 2 0.15 3.91 2.54
C ILE A 2 -1.04 4.54 3.24
N ARG A 3 -2.25 4.33 2.70
CA ARG A 3 -3.49 4.84 3.31
C ARG A 3 -3.93 3.97 4.49
N PRO A 4 -4.17 4.53 5.68
CA PRO A 4 -4.62 3.80 6.86
C PRO A 4 -6.11 3.46 6.80
N THR A 5 -6.50 2.59 5.86
CA THR A 5 -7.89 2.17 5.64
C THR A 5 -8.22 0.79 6.22
N GLY A 6 -7.28 0.16 6.88
CA GLY A 6 -7.36 -1.16 7.52
C GLY A 6 -5.99 -1.81 7.63
N ASN A 7 -5.93 -2.94 8.32
CA ASN A 7 -4.68 -3.67 8.57
C ASN A 7 -4.00 -4.16 7.28
N LEU A 8 -2.70 -4.44 7.35
CA LEU A 8 -1.96 -5.02 6.26
C LEU A 8 -2.33 -6.49 6.06
N HIS A 9 -2.49 -6.87 4.81
CA HIS A 9 -2.71 -8.25 4.39
C HIS A 9 -1.53 -8.75 3.54
N LEU A 10 -1.50 -10.04 3.23
CA LEU A 10 -0.43 -10.67 2.45
C LEU A 10 -0.16 -9.95 1.10
N GLY A 11 -1.18 -9.35 0.49
CA GLY A 11 -1.00 -8.54 -0.73
C GLY A 11 -0.12 -7.32 -0.51
N HIS A 12 -0.26 -6.61 0.63
CA HIS A 12 0.63 -5.51 1.00
C HIS A 12 2.03 -6.03 1.34
N TYR A 13 2.11 -7.16 2.06
CA TYR A 13 3.38 -7.75 2.45
C TYR A 13 4.27 -8.07 1.24
N PHE A 14 3.75 -8.84 0.29
CA PHE A 14 4.52 -9.21 -0.90
C PHE A 14 4.64 -8.06 -1.93
N GLY A 15 3.60 -7.22 -2.05
CA GLY A 15 3.59 -6.15 -3.06
C GLY A 15 4.38 -4.91 -2.69
N ALA A 16 4.37 -4.53 -1.40
CA ALA A 16 4.98 -3.31 -0.92
C ALA A 16 6.07 -3.56 0.14
N CYS A 17 5.74 -4.24 1.26
CA CYS A 17 6.66 -4.37 2.38
C CYS A 17 7.97 -5.08 2.00
N SER A 18 7.92 -6.09 1.12
CA SER A 18 9.13 -6.78 0.64
C SER A 18 10.11 -5.88 -0.11
N ASN A 19 9.62 -4.84 -0.79
CA ASN A 19 10.46 -3.83 -1.40
C ASN A 19 11.00 -2.85 -0.36
N TRP A 20 10.15 -2.40 0.57
CA TRP A 20 10.55 -1.49 1.64
C TRP A 20 11.68 -2.06 2.50
N LEU A 21 11.61 -3.36 2.83
CA LEU A 21 12.64 -4.08 3.59
C LEU A 21 14.01 -4.09 2.89
N LYS A 22 14.05 -4.07 1.57
CA LYS A 22 15.29 -3.97 0.80
C LYS A 22 15.77 -2.53 0.73
N MET A 23 14.85 -1.60 0.48
CA MET A 23 15.17 -0.19 0.25
C MET A 23 15.66 0.51 1.52
N GLN A 24 15.22 0.08 2.70
CA GLN A 24 15.63 0.71 3.96
C GLN A 24 17.15 0.67 4.24
N ASP A 25 17.88 -0.26 3.61
CA ASP A 25 19.31 -0.40 3.76
C ASP A 25 20.12 0.36 2.68
N GLU A 26 19.44 0.77 1.60
CA GLU A 26 20.09 1.32 0.41
C GLU A 26 19.79 2.81 0.19
N TYR A 27 18.69 3.33 0.75
CA TYR A 27 18.17 4.66 0.46
C TYR A 27 17.83 5.45 1.72
N ASP A 28 17.88 6.78 1.65
CA ASP A 28 17.23 7.67 2.60
C ASP A 28 15.71 7.56 2.41
N PHE A 29 15.07 6.78 3.27
CA PHE A 29 13.73 6.25 3.04
C PHE A 29 12.67 6.96 3.87
N TYR A 30 11.69 7.53 3.18
CA TYR A 30 10.51 8.18 3.76
C TYR A 30 9.28 7.29 3.54
N LEU A 31 8.62 6.87 4.61
CA LEU A 31 7.42 6.04 4.56
C LEU A 31 6.24 6.76 5.21
N GLU A 32 5.33 7.21 4.39
CA GLU A 32 4.17 8.01 4.78
C GLU A 32 2.98 7.15 5.18
N ILE A 33 2.36 7.52 6.30
CA ILE A 33 1.00 7.11 6.67
C ILE A 33 0.05 8.20 6.19
N ALA A 34 -0.58 7.97 5.04
CA ALA A 34 -1.37 8.96 4.30
C ALA A 34 -2.81 9.07 4.84
N ASP A 35 -2.95 9.66 6.04
CA ASP A 35 -4.23 9.80 6.73
C ASP A 35 -5.16 10.82 6.07
N VAL A 36 -4.64 11.93 5.57
CA VAL A 36 -5.43 12.92 4.81
C VAL A 36 -5.97 12.31 3.52
N GLN A 37 -5.14 11.56 2.79
CA GLN A 37 -5.59 10.87 1.59
C GLN A 37 -6.62 9.77 1.90
N ALA A 38 -6.52 9.10 3.05
CA ALA A 38 -7.51 8.13 3.47
C ALA A 38 -8.90 8.75 3.70
N LEU A 39 -8.96 10.02 4.11
CA LEU A 39 -10.22 10.75 4.30
C LEU A 39 -10.96 11.01 2.98
N THR A 40 -10.34 10.95 1.81
CA THR A 40 -11.05 11.10 0.52
C THR A 40 -12.14 10.04 0.32
N ASP A 41 -11.99 8.88 0.96
CA ASP A 41 -12.93 7.75 0.92
C ASP A 41 -13.59 7.45 2.28
N ASN A 42 -13.16 8.09 3.36
CA ASN A 42 -13.61 7.83 4.73
C ASN A 42 -13.83 9.14 5.51
N PHE A 43 -14.26 10.20 4.83
CA PHE A 43 -14.50 11.51 5.48
C PHE A 43 -15.63 11.46 6.53
N ASP A 44 -16.54 10.54 6.38
CA ASP A 44 -17.68 10.27 7.29
C ASP A 44 -17.31 9.34 8.46
N ASN A 45 -16.10 8.79 8.47
CA ASN A 45 -15.62 7.91 9.54
C ASN A 45 -14.17 8.21 9.93
N PRO A 46 -13.88 9.40 10.50
CA PRO A 46 -12.52 9.80 10.86
C PRO A 46 -11.89 8.96 11.96
N ASP A 47 -12.70 8.41 12.89
CA ASP A 47 -12.21 7.54 13.95
C ASP A 47 -11.58 6.26 13.38
N LYS A 48 -12.16 5.70 12.34
CA LYS A 48 -11.58 4.57 11.62
C LYS A 48 -10.19 4.90 11.08
N VAL A 49 -10.02 6.08 10.48
CA VAL A 49 -8.72 6.51 9.94
C VAL A 49 -7.72 6.66 11.08
N ARG A 50 -8.12 7.36 12.17
CA ARG A 50 -7.28 7.57 13.35
C ARG A 50 -6.77 6.26 13.96
N ILE A 51 -7.65 5.31 14.18
CA ILE A 51 -7.28 4.00 14.73
C ILE A 51 -6.32 3.27 13.78
N ASN A 52 -6.61 3.30 12.49
CA ASN A 52 -5.79 2.59 11.52
C ASN A 52 -4.40 3.20 11.28
N VAL A 53 -4.16 4.48 11.61
CA VAL A 53 -2.80 5.05 11.62
C VAL A 53 -1.89 4.23 12.52
N PHE A 54 -2.30 3.96 13.76
CA PHE A 54 -1.53 3.17 14.71
C PHE A 54 -1.48 1.69 14.34
N GLU A 55 -2.60 1.13 13.93
CA GLU A 55 -2.69 -0.28 13.55
C GLU A 55 -1.77 -0.63 12.37
N ILE A 56 -1.75 0.21 11.33
CA ILE A 56 -0.90 0.00 10.15
C ILE A 56 0.59 0.22 10.48
N THR A 57 0.88 1.18 11.38
CA THR A 57 2.25 1.43 11.85
C THR A 57 2.81 0.21 12.58
N LYS A 58 2.02 -0.39 13.47
CA LYS A 58 2.40 -1.63 14.16
C LYS A 58 2.65 -2.77 13.15
N ASP A 59 1.81 -2.91 12.13
CA ASP A 59 2.00 -3.90 11.06
C ASP A 59 3.33 -3.66 10.32
N ILE A 60 3.63 -2.41 9.94
CA ILE A 60 4.87 -2.01 9.25
C ILE A 60 6.11 -2.32 10.08
N LEU A 61 6.10 -1.97 11.36
CA LEU A 61 7.20 -2.27 12.27
C LEU A 61 7.36 -3.79 12.48
N SER A 62 6.26 -4.51 12.52
CA SER A 62 6.25 -5.95 12.75
C SER A 62 6.82 -6.74 11.58
N VAL A 63 6.68 -6.28 10.35
CA VAL A 63 7.30 -6.92 9.18
C VAL A 63 8.81 -6.69 9.11
N GLY A 64 9.36 -5.79 9.93
CA GLY A 64 10.80 -5.59 10.06
C GLY A 64 11.32 -4.25 9.53
N ILE A 65 10.46 -3.27 9.29
CA ILE A 65 10.91 -1.90 9.03
C ILE A 65 11.58 -1.36 10.29
N ASP A 66 12.82 -0.90 10.12
CA ASP A 66 13.65 -0.33 11.18
C ASP A 66 13.42 1.19 11.28
N PRO A 67 12.83 1.68 12.37
CA PRO A 67 12.57 3.12 12.53
C PRO A 67 13.84 3.99 12.61
N ASN A 68 15.01 3.39 12.85
CA ASN A 68 16.29 4.12 12.82
C ASN A 68 16.80 4.36 11.39
N LYS A 69 16.24 3.64 10.40
CA LYS A 69 16.63 3.73 8.98
C LYS A 69 15.56 4.39 8.12
N VAL A 70 14.31 4.40 8.60
CA VAL A 70 13.15 4.86 7.83
C VAL A 70 12.46 6.00 8.57
N ASN A 71 12.27 7.11 7.91
CA ASN A 71 11.46 8.21 8.41
C ASN A 71 9.98 7.83 8.23
N LEU A 72 9.38 7.19 9.25
CA LEU A 72 7.97 6.83 9.28
C LEU A 72 7.14 7.98 9.84
N PHE A 73 6.27 8.59 9.04
CA PHE A 73 5.59 9.82 9.40
C PHE A 73 4.10 9.85 9.04
N ILE A 74 3.36 10.76 9.69
CA ILE A 74 1.93 10.98 9.46
C ILE A 74 1.74 12.18 8.53
N GLN A 75 1.04 12.00 7.42
CA GLN A 75 0.82 13.03 6.38
C GLN A 75 0.22 14.31 6.95
N SER A 76 -0.83 14.23 7.77
CA SER A 76 -1.51 15.41 8.35
C SER A 76 -0.63 16.24 9.28
N LYS A 77 0.51 15.70 9.71
CA LYS A 77 1.49 16.41 10.56
C LYS A 77 2.52 17.18 9.75
N ILE A 78 2.47 17.12 8.43
CA ILE A 78 3.34 17.86 7.50
C ILE A 78 2.49 18.89 6.72
N PRO A 79 2.17 20.05 7.30
CA PRO A 79 1.32 21.05 6.65
C PRO A 79 1.88 21.55 5.32
N GLU A 80 3.18 21.45 5.11
CA GLU A 80 3.90 21.78 3.89
C GLU A 80 3.38 21.00 2.68
N ILE A 81 2.93 19.77 2.87
CA ILE A 81 2.29 18.94 1.81
C ILE A 81 0.98 19.59 1.34
N ALA A 82 0.16 20.06 2.27
CA ALA A 82 -1.10 20.73 1.93
C ALA A 82 -0.85 22.04 1.17
N GLU A 83 0.16 22.79 1.57
CA GLU A 83 0.54 24.04 0.91
C GLU A 83 1.06 23.78 -0.52
N LEU A 84 1.96 22.79 -0.70
CA LEU A 84 2.41 22.36 -2.03
C LEU A 84 1.23 21.90 -2.91
N THR A 85 0.28 21.16 -2.33
CA THR A 85 -0.91 20.70 -3.06
C THR A 85 -1.70 21.88 -3.62
N VAL A 86 -1.86 22.96 -2.85
CA VAL A 86 -2.54 24.19 -3.32
C VAL A 86 -1.75 24.83 -4.47
N PHE A 87 -0.43 24.94 -4.36
CA PHE A 87 0.40 25.50 -5.43
C PHE A 87 0.32 24.67 -6.71
N TYR A 88 0.41 23.35 -6.59
CA TYR A 88 0.34 22.45 -7.74
C TYR A 88 -1.05 22.38 -8.37
N SER A 89 -2.12 22.62 -7.60
CA SER A 89 -3.49 22.65 -8.13
C SER A 89 -3.68 23.73 -9.22
N ASN A 90 -2.87 24.80 -9.19
CA ASN A 90 -2.86 25.84 -10.23
C ASN A 90 -2.15 25.40 -11.52
N LEU A 91 -1.43 24.29 -11.49
CA LEU A 91 -0.66 23.77 -12.62
C LEU A 91 -1.38 22.65 -13.38
N VAL A 92 -2.48 22.10 -12.82
CA VAL A 92 -3.18 20.93 -13.36
C VAL A 92 -4.62 21.28 -13.67
N THR A 93 -5.08 20.96 -14.89
CA THR A 93 -6.49 21.18 -15.26
C THR A 93 -7.37 20.02 -14.80
N MET A 94 -8.64 20.28 -14.48
CA MET A 94 -9.63 19.25 -14.17
C MET A 94 -9.73 18.19 -15.30
N ALA A 95 -9.68 18.63 -16.55
CA ALA A 95 -9.69 17.73 -17.71
C ALA A 95 -8.50 16.74 -17.69
N ARG A 96 -7.32 17.17 -17.20
CA ARG A 96 -6.15 16.28 -17.08
C ARG A 96 -6.34 15.26 -15.98
N LEU A 97 -6.92 15.65 -14.83
CA LEU A 97 -7.23 14.77 -13.72
C LEU A 97 -8.21 13.65 -14.14
N TYR A 98 -9.32 14.02 -14.77
CA TYR A 98 -10.31 13.06 -15.28
C TYR A 98 -9.75 12.11 -16.35
N ARG A 99 -8.73 12.50 -17.10
CA ARG A 99 -8.06 11.65 -18.09
C ARG A 99 -7.01 10.72 -17.51
N ASN A 100 -6.62 10.90 -16.24
CA ASN A 100 -5.69 9.97 -15.60
C ASN A 100 -6.31 8.56 -15.52
N PRO A 101 -5.65 7.51 -16.06
CA PRO A 101 -6.22 6.17 -16.12
C PRO A 101 -6.62 5.61 -14.75
N THR A 102 -5.80 5.85 -13.72
CA THR A 102 -6.07 5.37 -12.35
C THR A 102 -7.31 6.05 -11.79
N VAL A 103 -7.39 7.39 -11.86
CA VAL A 103 -8.57 8.16 -11.41
C VAL A 103 -9.83 7.72 -12.15
N LYS A 104 -9.75 7.55 -13.46
CA LYS A 104 -10.89 7.08 -14.28
C LYS A 104 -11.40 5.72 -13.84
N THR A 105 -10.49 4.78 -13.59
CA THR A 105 -10.83 3.44 -13.10
C THR A 105 -11.49 3.50 -11.72
N GLU A 106 -10.94 4.28 -10.79
CA GLU A 106 -11.48 4.42 -9.44
C GLU A 106 -12.86 5.09 -9.42
N ILE A 107 -13.08 6.12 -10.24
CA ILE A 107 -14.41 6.73 -10.42
C ILE A 107 -15.42 5.69 -10.93
N SER A 108 -15.02 4.86 -11.90
CA SER A 108 -15.90 3.81 -12.45
C SER A 108 -16.24 2.76 -11.40
N GLN A 109 -15.28 2.38 -10.55
CA GLN A 109 -15.51 1.44 -9.44
C GLN A 109 -16.46 2.03 -8.38
N LYS A 110 -16.31 3.30 -8.03
CA LYS A 110 -17.23 4.00 -7.10
C LYS A 110 -18.65 4.06 -7.66
N LYS A 111 -18.81 4.39 -8.93
CA LYS A 111 -20.14 4.40 -9.58
C LYS A 111 -20.83 3.02 -9.56
N ALA A 112 -20.06 1.95 -9.75
CA ALA A 112 -20.56 0.59 -9.67
C ALA A 112 -21.03 0.19 -8.24
N LEU A 113 -20.38 0.75 -7.20
CA LEU A 113 -20.71 0.47 -5.79
C LEU A 113 -21.88 1.32 -5.25
N PHE A 114 -21.99 2.58 -5.69
CA PHE A 114 -22.91 3.57 -5.10
C PHE A 114 -24.04 4.03 -6.07
N GLY A 115 -24.16 3.40 -7.24
CA GLY A 115 -25.17 3.76 -8.24
C GLY A 115 -24.79 4.98 -9.09
N ASN A 116 -25.62 5.25 -10.12
CA ASN A 116 -25.34 6.24 -11.18
C ASN A 116 -25.39 7.72 -10.77
N SER A 117 -25.45 8.07 -9.49
CA SER A 117 -25.34 9.46 -9.06
C SER A 117 -23.90 9.94 -9.25
N GLY A 118 -23.56 10.30 -10.48
CA GLY A 118 -22.25 10.88 -10.84
C GLY A 118 -21.90 12.17 -10.10
N GLU A 119 -22.80 12.65 -9.25
CA GLU A 119 -22.69 13.83 -8.36
C GLU A 119 -21.91 13.55 -7.07
N SER A 120 -21.55 12.30 -6.77
CA SER A 120 -20.93 11.91 -5.49
C SER A 120 -19.40 11.90 -5.49
N VAL A 121 -18.74 12.35 -6.55
CA VAL A 121 -17.26 12.40 -6.58
C VAL A 121 -16.79 13.74 -6.07
N THR A 122 -16.22 13.76 -4.87
CA THR A 122 -15.73 15.00 -4.25
C THR A 122 -14.50 15.57 -4.97
N TYR A 123 -14.28 16.89 -4.83
CA TYR A 123 -13.06 17.55 -5.30
C TYR A 123 -11.78 16.87 -4.76
N GLY A 124 -11.75 16.55 -3.47
CA GLY A 124 -10.62 15.85 -2.85
C GLY A 124 -10.32 14.49 -3.48
N PHE A 125 -11.38 13.76 -3.87
CA PHE A 125 -11.21 12.49 -4.58
C PHE A 125 -10.63 12.66 -6.00
N VAL A 126 -11.06 13.67 -6.74
CA VAL A 126 -10.50 13.93 -8.09
C VAL A 126 -9.11 14.55 -7.99
N GLY A 127 -8.87 15.35 -6.94
CA GLY A 127 -7.64 16.11 -6.73
C GLY A 127 -6.49 15.32 -6.09
N TYR A 128 -6.72 14.10 -5.56
CA TYR A 128 -5.67 13.37 -4.83
C TYR A 128 -4.36 13.16 -5.62
N PRO A 129 -4.34 13.04 -6.96
CA PRO A 129 -3.06 12.91 -7.67
C PRO A 129 -2.15 14.15 -7.54
N VAL A 130 -2.75 15.32 -7.28
CA VAL A 130 -2.01 16.55 -7.02
C VAL A 130 -1.39 16.52 -5.62
N SER A 131 -2.16 16.06 -4.64
CA SER A 131 -1.66 15.83 -3.28
C SER A 131 -0.54 14.78 -3.27
N GLN A 132 -0.71 13.69 -4.01
CA GLN A 132 0.34 12.66 -4.12
C GLN A 132 1.63 13.20 -4.75
N ALA A 133 1.54 14.14 -5.69
CA ALA A 133 2.73 14.80 -6.22
C ALA A 133 3.41 15.67 -5.14
N ALA A 134 2.64 16.30 -4.25
CA ALA A 134 3.17 17.02 -3.10
C ALA A 134 3.82 16.07 -2.09
N ASP A 135 3.21 14.91 -1.78
CA ASP A 135 3.79 13.88 -0.91
C ASP A 135 5.18 13.42 -1.40
N ILE A 136 5.35 13.29 -2.71
CA ILE A 136 6.62 12.88 -3.32
C ILE A 136 7.66 14.02 -3.26
N THR A 137 7.27 15.20 -3.68
CA THR A 137 8.22 16.33 -3.86
C THR A 137 8.60 17.03 -2.57
N ALA A 138 7.74 16.99 -1.53
CA ALA A 138 8.04 17.55 -0.21
C ALA A 138 9.31 16.97 0.43
N PHE A 139 9.68 15.75 0.06
CA PHE A 139 10.86 15.04 0.57
C PHE A 139 11.94 14.85 -0.51
N ARG A 140 11.87 15.60 -1.61
CA ARG A 140 12.80 15.45 -2.76
C ARG A 140 12.84 14.00 -3.29
N GLY A 141 11.71 13.29 -3.23
CA GLY A 141 11.60 11.88 -3.60
C GLY A 141 12.07 11.62 -5.03
N GLN A 142 13.14 10.83 -5.19
CA GLN A 142 13.74 10.53 -6.48
C GLN A 142 13.34 9.14 -7.00
N LEU A 143 13.08 8.18 -6.11
CA LEU A 143 12.72 6.82 -6.48
C LEU A 143 11.43 6.40 -5.78
N ILE A 144 10.40 6.07 -6.56
CA ILE A 144 9.08 5.72 -6.04
C ILE A 144 8.77 4.25 -6.34
N PRO A 145 8.82 3.38 -5.32
CA PRO A 145 8.39 1.99 -5.47
C PRO A 145 6.87 1.93 -5.62
N THR A 146 6.41 1.37 -6.73
CA THR A 146 4.98 1.36 -7.04
C THR A 146 4.57 0.16 -7.88
N GLY A 147 3.28 -0.20 -7.83
CA GLY A 147 2.67 -1.14 -8.77
C GLY A 147 2.31 -0.47 -10.10
N ASP A 148 2.06 -1.29 -11.13
CA ASP A 148 1.70 -0.79 -12.46
C ASP A 148 0.47 0.12 -12.47
N ASP A 149 -0.49 -0.12 -11.59
CA ASP A 149 -1.71 0.67 -11.47
C ASP A 149 -1.49 2.08 -10.92
N GLN A 150 -0.37 2.33 -10.23
CA GLN A 150 0.00 3.63 -9.69
C GLN A 150 0.93 4.43 -10.63
N LYS A 151 1.50 3.77 -11.64
CA LYS A 151 2.39 4.42 -12.63
C LYS A 151 1.81 5.71 -13.22
N PRO A 152 0.51 5.77 -13.64
CA PRO A 152 -0.06 7.01 -14.19
C PRO A 152 -0.07 8.20 -13.21
N LEU A 153 -0.06 7.93 -11.91
CA LEU A 153 -0.01 8.98 -10.88
C LEU A 153 1.40 9.55 -10.72
N VAL A 154 2.42 8.70 -10.76
CA VAL A 154 3.83 9.16 -10.73
C VAL A 154 4.17 9.91 -12.02
N GLU A 155 3.68 9.47 -13.18
CA GLU A 155 3.83 10.24 -14.43
C GLU A 155 3.15 11.62 -14.34
N GLN A 156 2.01 11.72 -13.68
CA GLN A 156 1.37 13.01 -13.44
C GLN A 156 2.19 13.90 -12.49
N CYS A 157 2.83 13.34 -11.48
CA CYS A 157 3.79 14.06 -10.64
C CYS A 157 4.93 14.64 -11.48
N ARG A 158 5.52 13.85 -12.38
CA ARG A 158 6.57 14.31 -13.31
C ARG A 158 6.10 15.46 -14.20
N GLU A 159 4.87 15.40 -14.72
CA GLU A 159 4.26 16.50 -15.48
C GLU A 159 4.15 17.79 -14.64
N ILE A 160 3.74 17.67 -13.37
CA ILE A 160 3.65 18.82 -12.45
C ILE A 160 5.04 19.42 -12.20
N VAL A 161 6.04 18.57 -11.92
CA VAL A 161 7.43 18.99 -11.69
C VAL A 161 7.98 19.73 -12.91
N ARG A 162 7.84 19.18 -14.12
CA ARG A 162 8.28 19.84 -15.35
C ARG A 162 7.63 21.19 -15.55
N LYS A 163 6.30 21.25 -15.33
CA LYS A 163 5.57 22.50 -15.49
C LYS A 163 5.97 23.53 -14.45
N PHE A 164 6.17 23.12 -13.19
CA PHE A 164 6.66 23.98 -12.13
C PHE A 164 8.04 24.56 -12.50
N ASN A 165 9.00 23.70 -12.83
CA ASN A 165 10.34 24.11 -13.18
C ASN A 165 10.40 25.01 -14.43
N SER A 166 9.54 24.75 -15.42
CA SER A 166 9.43 25.58 -16.62
C SER A 166 8.96 27.00 -16.33
N ILE A 167 8.09 27.19 -15.32
CA ILE A 167 7.51 28.50 -14.98
C ILE A 167 8.37 29.27 -13.98
N TYR A 168 8.86 28.54 -12.94
CA TYR A 168 9.49 29.16 -11.77
C TYR A 168 10.98 28.94 -11.69
N GLY A 169 11.56 28.11 -12.60
CA GLY A 169 12.96 27.72 -12.61
C GLY A 169 13.23 26.39 -11.92
N GLU A 170 14.35 25.78 -12.22
CA GLU A 170 14.77 24.47 -11.68
C GLU A 170 14.75 24.48 -10.14
N THR A 171 13.91 23.63 -9.56
CA THR A 171 13.69 23.54 -8.12
C THR A 171 13.36 22.11 -7.68
N LEU A 172 12.40 21.50 -8.34
CA LEU A 172 11.89 20.16 -8.02
C LEU A 172 12.56 19.10 -8.91
N LYS A 173 12.77 17.90 -8.36
CA LYS A 173 13.31 16.78 -9.13
C LYS A 173 12.19 15.86 -9.61
N GLU A 174 12.31 15.37 -10.84
CA GLU A 174 11.39 14.36 -11.36
C GLU A 174 11.66 13.01 -10.70
N PRO A 175 10.62 12.36 -10.14
CA PRO A 175 10.80 11.04 -9.56
C PRO A 175 10.93 9.97 -10.64
N GLU A 176 11.71 8.94 -10.35
CA GLU A 176 11.78 7.70 -11.12
C GLU A 176 10.84 6.65 -10.53
N ILE A 177 10.39 5.73 -11.38
CA ILE A 177 9.47 4.66 -10.99
C ILE A 177 10.27 3.37 -10.81
N LEU A 178 10.19 2.79 -9.61
CA LEU A 178 10.64 1.43 -9.36
C LEU A 178 9.42 0.50 -9.35
N LEU A 179 9.22 -0.24 -10.42
CA LEU A 179 8.09 -1.18 -10.49
C LEU A 179 8.31 -2.35 -9.55
N SER A 180 7.25 -2.69 -8.80
CA SER A 180 7.24 -3.90 -7.98
C SER A 180 7.25 -5.13 -8.87
N ASN A 181 8.21 -6.03 -8.68
CA ASN A 181 8.31 -7.30 -9.39
C ASN A 181 7.29 -8.36 -8.90
N PHE A 182 6.48 -8.02 -7.91
CA PHE A 182 5.49 -8.95 -7.37
C PHE A 182 4.13 -8.73 -8.04
N PRO A 183 3.57 -9.76 -8.69
CA PRO A 183 2.21 -9.69 -9.20
C PRO A 183 1.22 -9.47 -8.05
N ARG A 184 0.11 -8.82 -8.34
CA ARG A 184 -0.99 -8.69 -7.37
C ARG A 184 -1.35 -10.07 -6.83
N ILE A 185 -1.26 -10.25 -5.51
CA ILE A 185 -1.67 -11.50 -4.87
C ILE A 185 -3.18 -11.64 -4.99
N LYS A 186 -3.58 -12.76 -5.56
CA LYS A 186 -5.00 -13.14 -5.63
C LYS A 186 -5.48 -13.51 -4.22
N GLY A 187 -6.69 -13.12 -3.84
CA GLY A 187 -7.31 -13.60 -2.62
C GLY A 187 -7.64 -15.09 -2.67
N LEU A 188 -8.06 -15.63 -1.55
CA LEU A 188 -8.46 -17.03 -1.43
C LEU A 188 -9.72 -17.37 -2.21
N ASP A 189 -10.43 -16.35 -2.72
CA ASP A 189 -11.59 -16.38 -3.60
C ASP A 189 -11.53 -15.20 -4.56
N LYS A 190 -12.49 -15.00 -5.47
CA LYS A 190 -12.57 -13.82 -6.34
C LYS A 190 -12.52 -12.55 -5.48
N MET A 191 -11.39 -11.83 -5.54
CA MET A 191 -11.02 -10.82 -4.55
C MET A 191 -11.92 -9.60 -4.46
N GLY A 192 -12.20 -9.22 -3.21
CA GLY A 192 -12.51 -7.87 -2.76
C GLY A 192 -12.20 -7.76 -1.27
N LYS A 193 -11.61 -6.63 -0.82
CA LYS A 193 -11.47 -6.30 0.61
C LYS A 193 -12.82 -6.40 1.34
N SER A 194 -13.93 -6.19 0.63
CA SER A 194 -15.30 -6.27 1.11
C SER A 194 -15.79 -7.70 1.39
N LEU A 195 -15.09 -8.75 0.93
CA LEU A 195 -15.53 -10.15 1.06
C LEU A 195 -14.89 -10.89 2.23
N GLY A 196 -14.05 -10.25 3.03
CA GLY A 196 -13.45 -10.86 4.23
C GLY A 196 -12.49 -12.03 3.97
N ASN A 197 -12.04 -12.23 2.72
CA ASN A 197 -11.24 -13.39 2.31
C ASN A 197 -9.73 -13.09 2.22
N ALA A 198 -9.26 -11.92 2.63
CA ALA A 198 -7.85 -11.60 2.74
C ALA A 198 -7.27 -12.17 4.03
N ILE A 199 -6.04 -12.71 3.96
CA ILE A 199 -5.26 -13.06 5.14
C ILE A 199 -4.50 -11.82 5.58
N TYR A 200 -4.80 -11.32 6.80
CA TYR A 200 -4.11 -10.19 7.41
C TYR A 200 -2.86 -10.67 8.16
N LEU A 201 -1.86 -9.80 8.28
CA LEU A 201 -0.61 -10.14 8.97
C LEU A 201 -0.83 -10.46 10.46
N LYS A 202 -1.85 -9.87 11.06
CA LYS A 202 -2.24 -10.09 12.46
C LYS A 202 -3.20 -11.26 12.69
N ASP A 203 -3.69 -11.93 11.62
CA ASP A 203 -4.60 -13.07 11.78
C ASP A 203 -3.95 -14.18 12.63
N ASP A 204 -4.69 -14.66 13.61
CA ASP A 204 -4.27 -15.80 14.42
C ASP A 204 -4.34 -17.12 13.63
N GLU A 205 -3.79 -18.18 14.22
CA GLU A 205 -3.72 -19.51 13.58
C GLU A 205 -5.11 -20.07 13.25
N LYS A 206 -6.10 -19.82 14.11
CA LYS A 206 -7.47 -20.26 13.91
C LYS A 206 -8.10 -19.52 12.72
N THR A 207 -7.95 -18.21 12.67
CA THR A 207 -8.47 -17.38 11.58
C THR A 207 -7.85 -17.77 10.24
N ILE A 208 -6.52 -18.00 10.21
CA ILE A 208 -5.82 -18.48 9.00
C ILE A 208 -6.35 -19.85 8.57
N ASN A 209 -6.50 -20.78 9.53
CA ASN A 209 -7.08 -22.10 9.25
C ASN A 209 -8.47 -21.97 8.60
N ASP A 210 -9.35 -21.18 9.21
CA ASP A 210 -10.72 -21.03 8.73
C ASP A 210 -10.79 -20.40 7.32
N LYS A 211 -9.93 -19.42 7.04
CA LYS A 211 -9.84 -18.77 5.74
C LYS A 211 -9.28 -19.73 4.68
N VAL A 212 -8.18 -20.41 4.95
CA VAL A 212 -7.54 -21.33 3.98
C VAL A 212 -8.40 -22.56 3.72
N MET A 213 -9.08 -23.09 4.73
CA MET A 213 -9.99 -24.22 4.55
C MET A 213 -11.17 -23.90 3.62
N LYS A 214 -11.59 -22.63 3.54
CA LYS A 214 -12.62 -22.14 2.61
C LYS A 214 -12.06 -21.77 1.23
N ALA A 215 -10.73 -21.77 1.04
CA ALA A 215 -10.12 -21.40 -0.23
C ALA A 215 -10.59 -22.29 -1.39
N ILE A 216 -10.83 -21.69 -2.55
CA ILE A 216 -11.25 -22.38 -3.77
C ILE A 216 -10.09 -23.23 -4.29
N THR A 217 -10.40 -24.50 -4.59
CA THR A 217 -9.52 -25.42 -5.29
C THR A 217 -10.02 -25.63 -6.72
N ASP A 218 -9.42 -26.55 -7.46
CA ASP A 218 -9.92 -26.93 -8.79
C ASP A 218 -11.34 -27.52 -8.66
N PRO A 219 -12.37 -26.92 -9.29
CA PRO A 219 -13.74 -27.42 -9.22
C PRO A 219 -13.93 -28.80 -9.87
N SER A 220 -13.03 -29.23 -10.77
CA SER A 220 -13.11 -30.53 -11.43
C SER A 220 -12.72 -31.68 -10.50
N LYS A 221 -11.99 -31.40 -9.41
CA LYS A 221 -11.60 -32.40 -8.40
C LYS A 221 -12.73 -32.64 -7.41
N ILE A 222 -13.59 -33.61 -7.70
CA ILE A 222 -14.74 -33.95 -6.86
C ILE A 222 -14.35 -34.99 -5.79
N LYS A 223 -13.62 -36.04 -6.18
CA LYS A 223 -13.16 -37.08 -5.27
C LYS A 223 -11.72 -36.82 -4.80
N LYS A 224 -11.35 -37.42 -3.68
CA LYS A 224 -10.00 -37.29 -3.09
C LYS A 224 -8.91 -37.63 -4.10
N ASP A 225 -9.12 -38.71 -4.87
CA ASP A 225 -8.13 -39.31 -5.76
C ASP A 225 -8.25 -38.84 -7.22
N ASP A 226 -9.16 -37.90 -7.52
CA ASP A 226 -9.25 -37.34 -8.85
C ASP A 226 -8.00 -36.49 -9.17
N PRO A 227 -7.46 -36.61 -10.40
CA PRO A 227 -6.48 -35.65 -10.91
C PRO A 227 -7.01 -34.24 -10.89
N ALA A 228 -6.13 -33.25 -10.69
CA ALA A 228 -6.54 -31.85 -10.69
C ALA A 228 -5.53 -30.95 -11.41
N ASN A 229 -6.01 -29.77 -11.79
CA ASN A 229 -5.17 -28.74 -12.38
C ASN A 229 -4.70 -27.74 -11.29
N PRO A 230 -3.41 -27.77 -10.88
CA PRO A 230 -2.90 -26.83 -9.89
C PRO A 230 -2.92 -25.37 -10.37
N ASP A 231 -2.87 -25.09 -11.69
CA ASP A 231 -2.75 -23.73 -12.20
C ASP A 231 -4.00 -22.87 -11.98
N ILE A 232 -5.16 -23.51 -11.81
CA ILE A 232 -6.43 -22.82 -11.47
C ILE A 232 -6.74 -22.86 -9.96
N CYS A 233 -5.91 -23.55 -9.17
CA CYS A 233 -6.13 -23.77 -7.74
C CYS A 233 -5.52 -22.65 -6.90
N MET A 234 -6.34 -21.97 -6.09
CA MET A 234 -5.87 -20.90 -5.20
C MET A 234 -4.92 -21.41 -4.11
N VAL A 235 -5.14 -22.64 -3.62
CA VAL A 235 -4.26 -23.26 -2.62
C VAL A 235 -2.86 -23.48 -3.20
N TYR A 236 -2.77 -23.96 -4.44
CA TYR A 236 -1.48 -24.12 -5.11
C TYR A 236 -0.81 -22.76 -5.39
N TYR A 237 -1.58 -21.73 -5.75
CA TYR A 237 -1.05 -20.38 -5.91
C TYR A 237 -0.36 -19.90 -4.61
N TYR A 238 -0.94 -20.14 -3.45
CA TYR A 238 -0.33 -19.80 -2.16
C TYR A 238 0.86 -20.71 -1.80
N HIS A 239 0.88 -21.97 -2.21
CA HIS A 239 2.08 -22.81 -2.09
C HIS A 239 3.27 -22.23 -2.85
N LYS A 240 3.07 -21.56 -4.00
CA LYS A 240 4.14 -20.84 -4.74
C LYS A 240 4.78 -19.73 -3.89
N LEU A 241 4.04 -19.15 -2.94
CA LEU A 241 4.52 -18.08 -2.07
C LEU A 241 5.21 -18.61 -0.81
N PHE A 242 4.65 -19.64 -0.18
CA PHE A 242 5.02 -20.06 1.17
C PHE A 242 5.69 -21.44 1.25
N ASN A 243 5.66 -22.24 0.21
CA ASN A 243 6.13 -23.63 0.23
C ASN A 243 6.95 -23.97 -1.02
N LYS A 244 7.90 -23.11 -1.34
CA LYS A 244 8.71 -23.22 -2.57
C LYS A 244 9.49 -24.53 -2.63
N ASP A 245 9.99 -24.98 -1.49
CA ASP A 245 10.83 -26.20 -1.40
C ASP A 245 10.08 -27.48 -1.80
N LYS A 246 8.75 -27.52 -1.60
CA LYS A 246 7.91 -28.67 -1.94
C LYS A 246 6.97 -28.41 -3.13
N LEU A 247 7.16 -27.31 -3.86
CA LEU A 247 6.23 -26.89 -4.89
C LEU A 247 6.05 -27.92 -6.01
N GLU A 248 7.15 -28.53 -6.47
CA GLU A 248 7.14 -29.58 -7.50
C GLU A 248 6.41 -30.84 -7.03
N THR A 249 6.64 -31.22 -5.78
CA THR A 249 5.94 -32.36 -5.14
C THR A 249 4.45 -32.09 -5.07
N VAL A 250 4.05 -30.93 -4.56
CA VAL A 250 2.63 -30.53 -4.49
C VAL A 250 1.98 -30.55 -5.87
N CYS A 251 2.67 -30.03 -6.89
CA CYS A 251 2.19 -30.00 -8.27
C CYS A 251 2.00 -31.42 -8.84
N SER A 252 3.04 -32.24 -8.76
CA SER A 252 3.02 -33.59 -9.34
C SER A 252 1.99 -34.51 -8.67
N GLU A 253 1.90 -34.46 -7.34
CA GLU A 253 0.90 -35.23 -6.58
C GLU A 253 -0.53 -34.77 -6.87
N CYS A 254 -0.75 -33.45 -7.02
CA CYS A 254 -2.04 -32.90 -7.39
C CYS A 254 -2.49 -33.37 -8.78
N LYS A 255 -1.60 -33.30 -9.77
CA LYS A 255 -1.87 -33.77 -11.15
C LYS A 255 -2.15 -35.27 -11.25
N ARG A 256 -1.53 -36.09 -10.38
CA ARG A 256 -1.76 -37.53 -10.33
C ARG A 256 -2.95 -37.97 -9.47
N GLY A 257 -3.59 -37.02 -8.77
CA GLY A 257 -4.68 -37.32 -7.85
C GLY A 257 -4.22 -37.91 -6.48
N SER A 258 -2.92 -38.10 -6.25
CA SER A 258 -2.40 -38.69 -5.00
C SER A 258 -2.42 -37.74 -3.79
N ARG A 259 -2.74 -36.45 -3.99
CA ARG A 259 -2.86 -35.45 -2.94
C ARG A 259 -4.31 -34.98 -2.75
N GLY A 260 -4.88 -35.22 -1.57
CA GLY A 260 -6.20 -34.72 -1.21
C GLY A 260 -6.17 -33.22 -0.88
N CYS A 261 -7.20 -32.46 -1.30
CA CYS A 261 -7.27 -31.01 -1.09
C CYS A 261 -7.20 -30.60 0.39
N VAL A 262 -7.81 -31.35 1.28
CA VAL A 262 -7.76 -31.07 2.74
C VAL A 262 -6.33 -31.18 3.29
N ALA A 263 -5.59 -32.24 2.91
CA ALA A 263 -4.19 -32.40 3.33
C ALA A 263 -3.31 -31.28 2.76
N CYS A 264 -3.52 -30.91 1.49
CA CYS A 264 -2.84 -29.81 0.84
C CYS A 264 -3.09 -28.47 1.56
N LYS A 265 -4.33 -28.16 1.93
CA LYS A 265 -4.69 -26.97 2.71
C LYS A 265 -4.04 -26.98 4.09
N LYS A 266 -4.02 -28.10 4.81
CA LYS A 266 -3.38 -28.21 6.13
C LYS A 266 -1.87 -27.93 6.06
N GLU A 267 -1.19 -28.45 5.05
CA GLU A 267 0.23 -28.17 4.84
C GLU A 267 0.46 -26.67 4.54
N LEU A 268 -0.37 -26.06 3.70
CA LEU A 268 -0.30 -24.63 3.43
C LEU A 268 -0.53 -23.78 4.69
N ILE A 269 -1.53 -24.13 5.51
CA ILE A 269 -1.83 -23.46 6.78
C ILE A 269 -0.60 -23.48 7.69
N GLN A 270 0.06 -24.63 7.81
CA GLN A 270 1.29 -24.73 8.59
C GLN A 270 2.36 -23.77 8.07
N LYS A 271 2.60 -23.73 6.76
CA LYS A 271 3.60 -22.87 6.13
C LYS A 271 3.29 -21.36 6.28
N ILE A 272 2.04 -20.97 6.13
CA ILE A 272 1.62 -19.59 6.39
C ILE A 272 1.84 -19.22 7.86
N ASN A 273 1.46 -20.09 8.78
CA ASN A 273 1.64 -19.86 10.21
C ASN A 273 3.10 -19.77 10.64
N GLU A 274 3.96 -20.66 10.12
CA GLU A 274 5.42 -20.60 10.33
C GLU A 274 5.98 -19.24 9.86
N HIS A 275 5.55 -18.78 8.69
CA HIS A 275 6.00 -17.50 8.12
C HIS A 275 5.51 -16.29 8.92
N LEU A 276 4.24 -16.26 9.33
CA LEU A 276 3.65 -15.13 10.04
C LEU A 276 3.92 -15.10 11.54
N LYS A 277 4.38 -16.20 12.13
CA LYS A 277 4.66 -16.28 13.57
C LYS A 277 5.59 -15.17 14.06
N PRO A 278 6.79 -14.93 13.48
CA PRO A 278 7.68 -13.86 13.95
C PRO A 278 7.06 -12.46 13.79
N ILE A 279 6.22 -12.26 12.76
CA ILE A 279 5.51 -10.98 12.56
C ILE A 279 4.49 -10.77 13.67
N ARG A 280 3.70 -11.82 14.02
CA ARG A 280 2.72 -11.76 15.10
C ARG A 280 3.37 -11.53 16.47
N GLU A 281 4.53 -12.14 16.72
CA GLU A 281 5.28 -11.94 17.96
C GLU A 281 5.77 -10.50 18.12
N LYS A 282 6.32 -9.91 17.05
CA LYS A 282 6.69 -8.49 17.04
C LYS A 282 5.44 -7.59 17.16
N ARG A 283 4.35 -7.96 16.49
CA ARG A 283 3.12 -7.21 16.56
C ARG A 283 2.57 -7.15 18.00
N LYS A 284 2.59 -8.29 18.69
CA LYS A 284 2.19 -8.36 20.09
C LYS A 284 3.01 -7.42 20.97
N TYR A 285 4.32 -7.34 20.74
CA TYR A 285 5.19 -6.41 21.45
C TYR A 285 4.73 -4.94 21.28
N TYR A 286 4.42 -4.52 20.04
CA TYR A 286 3.92 -3.17 19.79
C TYR A 286 2.49 -2.94 20.27
N ASP A 287 1.68 -3.97 20.41
CA ASP A 287 0.35 -3.86 21.04
C ASP A 287 0.45 -3.65 22.55
N GLU A 288 1.47 -4.25 23.19
CA GLU A 288 1.75 -4.10 24.62
C GLU A 288 2.53 -2.80 24.93
N HIS A 289 3.18 -2.17 23.93
CA HIS A 289 3.99 -0.95 24.05
C HIS A 289 3.58 0.14 23.07
N PRO A 290 2.35 0.66 23.15
CA PRO A 290 1.86 1.69 22.21
C PRO A 290 2.66 2.99 22.27
N GLU A 291 3.27 3.32 23.43
CA GLU A 291 4.14 4.49 23.60
C GLU A 291 5.38 4.46 22.68
N ILE A 292 5.89 3.28 22.35
CA ILE A 292 7.00 3.12 21.41
C ILE A 292 6.55 3.51 20.00
N VAL A 293 5.36 3.07 19.62
CA VAL A 293 4.77 3.41 18.29
C VAL A 293 4.57 4.92 18.18
N ASP A 294 4.05 5.55 19.22
CA ASP A 294 3.89 7.01 19.29
C ASP A 294 5.22 7.74 19.13
N SER A 295 6.25 7.32 19.88
CA SER A 295 7.58 7.91 19.81
C SER A 295 8.20 7.82 18.42
N ILE A 296 8.10 6.65 17.78
CA ILE A 296 8.59 6.42 16.40
C ILE A 296 7.90 7.36 15.41
N LEU A 297 6.58 7.47 15.49
CA LEU A 297 5.82 8.36 14.60
C LEU A 297 6.14 9.84 14.85
N GLN A 298 6.35 10.25 16.10
CA GLN A 298 6.73 11.62 16.45
C GLN A 298 8.11 11.96 15.90
N GLU A 299 9.09 11.09 16.10
CA GLU A 299 10.47 11.30 15.63
C GLU A 299 10.56 11.32 14.11
N GLY A 300 9.99 10.30 13.43
CA GLY A 300 9.97 10.23 11.98
C GLY A 300 9.24 11.42 11.35
N THR A 301 8.13 11.87 11.98
CA THR A 301 7.40 13.06 11.55
C THR A 301 8.24 14.34 11.71
N ALA A 302 8.93 14.50 12.84
CA ALA A 302 9.79 15.67 13.06
C ALA A 302 10.94 15.73 12.06
N ASN A 303 11.54 14.59 11.72
CA ASN A 303 12.60 14.50 10.71
C ASN A 303 12.06 14.82 9.31
N ALA A 304 10.94 14.24 8.93
CA ALA A 304 10.28 14.51 7.65
C ALA A 304 9.91 16.00 7.50
N GLN A 305 9.36 16.61 8.56
CA GLN A 305 8.96 18.01 8.54
C GLN A 305 10.14 18.98 8.32
N LYS A 306 11.34 18.66 8.84
CA LYS A 306 12.54 19.48 8.58
C LYS A 306 12.79 19.61 7.07
N VAL A 307 12.78 18.50 6.35
CA VAL A 307 13.01 18.49 4.90
C VAL A 307 11.89 19.19 4.15
N ALA A 308 10.64 18.93 4.53
CA ALA A 308 9.48 19.57 3.89
C ALA A 308 9.51 21.12 4.04
N LYS A 309 9.95 21.63 5.20
CA LYS A 309 10.14 23.08 5.45
C LYS A 309 11.20 23.69 4.54
N GLU A 310 12.28 23.00 4.28
CA GLU A 310 13.31 23.47 3.34
C GLU A 310 12.76 23.55 1.92
N VAL A 311 12.07 22.48 1.48
CA VAL A 311 11.47 22.43 0.14
C VAL A 311 10.44 23.53 -0.06
N ILE A 312 9.50 23.71 0.89
CA ILE A 312 8.47 24.74 0.74
C ILE A 312 9.06 26.15 0.74
N LYS A 313 10.13 26.38 1.50
CA LYS A 313 10.86 27.65 1.49
C LYS A 313 11.45 27.94 0.11
N GLU A 314 12.14 26.97 -0.49
CA GLU A 314 12.69 27.11 -1.85
C GLU A 314 11.59 27.36 -2.90
N VAL A 315 10.49 26.60 -2.81
CA VAL A 315 9.33 26.75 -3.69
C VAL A 315 8.76 28.17 -3.60
N LYS A 316 8.54 28.68 -2.39
CA LYS A 316 8.04 30.05 -2.18
C LYS A 316 8.97 31.12 -2.75
N GLN A 317 10.28 30.97 -2.56
CA GLN A 317 11.27 31.87 -3.12
C GLN A 317 11.19 31.91 -4.66
N LYS A 318 11.10 30.75 -5.30
CA LYS A 318 10.98 30.65 -6.75
C LYS A 318 9.66 31.21 -7.26
N MET A 319 8.59 31.05 -6.51
CA MET A 319 7.26 31.63 -6.82
C MET A 319 7.17 33.11 -6.45
N LYS A 320 8.18 33.68 -5.79
CA LYS A 320 8.21 35.09 -5.31
C LYS A 320 7.09 35.42 -4.33
N ILE A 321 6.77 34.50 -3.44
CA ILE A 321 5.76 34.65 -2.38
C ILE A 321 6.36 34.42 -0.98
N ASP A 322 7.66 34.59 -0.84
CA ASP A 322 8.44 34.46 0.39
C ASP A 322 8.52 35.80 1.15
N TYR A 323 7.36 36.47 1.31
CA TYR A 323 7.27 37.74 2.01
C TYR A 323 7.78 37.62 3.46
N PHE A 324 8.54 38.63 3.89
CA PHE A 324 9.05 38.78 5.28
C PHE A 324 10.01 37.66 5.72
N SER A 325 10.67 36.94 4.79
CA SER A 325 11.65 35.90 5.09
C SER A 325 13.08 36.44 5.19
#